data_6206e9128e09e8f5fa5375eb4b8f68d1
#
_entry.id   6206e9128e09e8f5fa5375eb4b8f68d1
#
_cell.length_a   1.000
_cell.length_b   1.000
_cell.length_c   1.000
_cell.angle_alpha   90.00
_cell.angle_beta   90.00
_cell.angle_gamma   90.00
#
_symmetry.space_group_name_H-M   'P 1'
#
loop_
_entity.id
_entity.type
_entity.pdbx_description
1 polymer ?
#
loop_
_entity_poly.entity_id
_entity_poly.type
_entity_poly.pdbx_seq_one_letter_code
_entity_poly.pdbx_strand_id
1 'polypeptide(L)'
;MAMSDPIADMLTRIRNAQLAEKASVSMPSSRLKVAIAAVLREEGYVDDFAVRDADGKPTLEIGLRYYAGRPVIERIERVSKPGLRIYRGCEDIPRVMNGLGVAIVSTPKGVMTDRKARASKVGGEVLCIVA
;
A
#
# COMPACT_ATOMS: atom_id res chain seq x y z
N MET A 1 11.48 22.70 -7.11
CA MET A 1 10.68 21.88 -6.23
C MET A 1 10.82 20.42 -6.56
N ALA A 2 11.03 19.61 -5.56
CA ALA A 2 11.14 18.19 -5.77
C ALA A 2 9.79 17.59 -6.22
N MET A 3 9.86 16.60 -7.09
CA MET A 3 8.70 15.85 -7.50
C MET A 3 8.11 15.14 -6.29
N SER A 4 6.82 15.29 -6.06
CA SER A 4 6.16 14.63 -4.96
C SER A 4 5.74 13.22 -5.35
N ASP A 5 5.83 12.29 -4.38
CA ASP A 5 5.33 10.94 -4.52
C ASP A 5 4.39 10.67 -3.34
N PRO A 6 3.07 10.92 -3.53
CA PRO A 6 2.11 10.72 -2.44
C PRO A 6 2.08 9.29 -1.92
N ILE A 7 2.34 8.30 -2.76
CA ILE A 7 2.35 6.91 -2.34
C ILE A 7 3.58 6.62 -1.48
N ALA A 8 4.75 7.10 -1.87
CA ALA A 8 5.95 6.97 -1.04
C ALA A 8 5.75 7.65 0.32
N ASP A 9 5.11 8.82 0.34
CA ASP A 9 4.78 9.52 1.57
C ASP A 9 3.85 8.67 2.46
N MET A 10 2.82 8.07 1.87
CA MET A 10 1.91 7.16 2.58
C MET A 10 2.69 6.02 3.24
N LEU A 11 3.55 5.35 2.49
CA LEU A 11 4.32 4.22 3.01
C LEU A 11 5.28 4.66 4.13
N THR A 12 5.88 5.83 3.98
CA THR A 12 6.77 6.40 5.00
C THR A 12 6.00 6.74 6.28
N ARG A 13 4.80 7.32 6.15
CA ARG A 13 3.95 7.62 7.30
C ARG A 13 3.57 6.36 8.07
N ILE A 14 3.21 5.29 7.36
CA ILE A 14 2.88 4.00 7.97
C ILE A 14 4.11 3.47 8.72
N ARG A 15 5.26 3.47 8.07
CA ARG A 15 6.51 2.97 8.67
C ARG A 15 6.88 3.75 9.92
N ASN A 16 6.84 5.07 9.85
CA ASN A 16 7.19 5.94 10.99
C ASN A 16 6.21 5.79 12.14
N ALA A 17 4.92 5.66 11.85
CA ALA A 17 3.89 5.45 12.88
C ALA A 17 4.11 4.12 13.60
N GLN A 18 4.51 3.07 12.89
CA GLN A 18 4.82 1.79 13.50
C GLN A 18 6.07 1.85 14.39
N LEU A 19 7.09 2.59 13.96
CA LEU A 19 8.28 2.79 14.79
C LEU A 19 7.96 3.55 16.08
N ALA A 20 6.98 4.46 16.03
CA ALA A 20 6.51 5.21 17.20
C ALA A 20 5.41 4.46 17.96
N GLU A 21 5.09 3.24 17.58
CA GLU A 21 4.08 2.39 18.20
C GLU A 21 2.70 3.06 18.29
N LYS A 22 2.32 3.81 17.28
CA LYS A 22 1.02 4.47 17.22
C LYS A 22 -0.09 3.50 16.84
N ALA A 23 -1.30 3.75 17.36
CA ALA A 23 -2.46 2.93 17.02
C ALA A 23 -2.95 3.20 15.61
N SER A 24 -2.80 4.43 15.11
CA SER A 24 -3.27 4.81 13.78
C SER A 24 -2.38 5.87 13.18
N VAL A 25 -2.57 6.08 11.87
CA VAL A 25 -1.86 7.11 11.12
C VAL A 25 -2.86 7.81 10.20
N SER A 26 -2.70 9.13 10.04
CA SER A 26 -3.58 9.94 9.20
C SER A 26 -2.78 10.61 8.09
N MET A 27 -3.44 10.84 6.96
CA MET A 27 -2.83 11.48 5.81
C MET A 27 -3.91 12.07 4.89
N PRO A 28 -3.57 13.01 4.02
CA PRO A 28 -4.52 13.44 2.99
C PRO A 28 -4.95 12.25 2.15
N SER A 29 -6.25 12.13 1.89
CA SER A 29 -6.80 10.99 1.15
C SER A 29 -6.68 11.20 -0.36
N SER A 30 -6.66 10.08 -1.09
CA SER A 30 -6.83 10.04 -2.53
C SER A 30 -7.42 8.68 -2.88
N ARG A 31 -7.97 8.56 -4.10
CA ARG A 31 -8.54 7.28 -4.54
C ARG A 31 -7.51 6.16 -4.52
N LEU A 32 -6.29 6.45 -4.95
CA LEU A 32 -5.24 5.45 -4.99
C LEU A 32 -4.82 5.03 -3.58
N LYS A 33 -4.68 5.98 -2.66
CA LYS A 33 -4.34 5.67 -1.26
C LYS A 33 -5.41 4.81 -0.60
N VAL A 34 -6.68 5.12 -0.84
CA VAL A 34 -7.81 4.32 -0.31
C VAL A 34 -7.76 2.91 -0.88
N ALA A 35 -7.50 2.77 -2.17
CA ALA A 35 -7.40 1.46 -2.81
C ALA A 35 -6.25 0.62 -2.22
N ILE A 36 -5.10 1.25 -1.97
CA ILE A 36 -3.97 0.57 -1.32
C ILE A 36 -4.34 0.16 0.10
N ALA A 37 -4.98 1.05 0.86
CA ALA A 37 -5.42 0.75 2.22
C ALA A 37 -6.39 -0.43 2.25
N ALA A 38 -7.30 -0.50 1.28
CA ALA A 38 -8.24 -1.60 1.17
C ALA A 38 -7.52 -2.94 0.94
N VAL A 39 -6.49 -2.95 0.09
CA VAL A 39 -5.69 -4.15 -0.14
C VAL A 39 -4.93 -4.54 1.14
N LEU A 40 -4.34 -3.58 1.83
CA LEU A 40 -3.62 -3.85 3.08
C LEU A 40 -4.55 -4.45 4.14
N ARG A 41 -5.77 -3.93 4.25
CA ARG A 41 -6.77 -4.47 5.19
C ARG A 41 -7.19 -5.89 4.80
N GLU A 42 -7.48 -6.10 3.54
CA GLU A 42 -7.91 -7.41 3.02
C GLU A 42 -6.86 -8.48 3.25
N GLU A 43 -5.57 -8.12 3.10
CA GLU A 43 -4.45 -9.03 3.33
C GLU A 43 -4.05 -9.14 4.80
N GLY A 44 -4.71 -8.40 5.68
CA GLY A 44 -4.47 -8.50 7.12
C GLY A 44 -3.26 -7.72 7.63
N TYR A 45 -2.72 -6.80 6.84
CA TYR A 45 -1.56 -6.00 7.25
C TYR A 45 -1.94 -4.82 8.13
N VAL A 46 -3.16 -4.33 8.00
CA VAL A 46 -3.71 -3.28 8.85
C VAL A 46 -5.07 -3.70 9.38
N ASP A 47 -5.52 -3.08 10.47
CA ASP A 47 -6.80 -3.45 11.09
C ASP A 47 -7.97 -2.93 10.27
N ASP A 48 -7.97 -1.62 10.00
CA ASP A 48 -9.07 -0.98 9.30
C ASP A 48 -8.62 0.37 8.77
N PHE A 49 -9.47 1.00 7.98
CA PHE A 49 -9.24 2.37 7.53
C PHE A 49 -10.58 3.09 7.38
N ALA A 50 -10.52 4.41 7.45
CA ALA A 50 -11.69 5.25 7.23
C ALA A 50 -11.28 6.53 6.54
N VAL A 51 -12.19 7.09 5.75
CA VAL A 51 -12.01 8.41 5.16
C VAL A 51 -12.91 9.36 5.92
N ARG A 52 -12.32 10.42 6.46
CA ARG A 52 -13.04 11.45 7.20
C ARG A 52 -12.91 12.77 6.46
N ASP A 53 -13.99 13.52 6.39
CA ASP A 53 -13.98 14.82 5.78
C ASP A 53 -13.83 15.87 6.87
N ALA A 54 -12.61 16.40 7.00
CA ALA A 54 -12.30 17.46 7.96
C ALA A 54 -12.11 18.77 7.19
N ASP A 55 -12.96 19.76 7.49
CA ASP A 55 -12.90 21.09 6.87
C ASP A 55 -12.90 21.05 5.33
N GLY A 56 -13.73 20.18 4.74
CA GLY A 56 -13.83 20.02 3.31
C GLY A 56 -12.66 19.29 2.67
N LYS A 57 -11.72 18.79 3.46
CA LYS A 57 -10.56 18.02 2.96
C LYS A 57 -10.63 16.58 3.44
N PRO A 58 -10.72 15.61 2.51
CA PRO A 58 -10.77 14.21 2.91
C PRO A 58 -9.44 13.76 3.51
N THR A 59 -9.52 13.10 4.66
CA THR A 59 -8.37 12.56 5.38
C THR A 59 -8.55 11.06 5.51
N LEU A 60 -7.52 10.31 5.13
CA LEU A 60 -7.48 8.86 5.29
C LEU A 60 -6.82 8.54 6.63
N GLU A 61 -7.51 7.75 7.45
CA GLU A 61 -6.98 7.25 8.70
C GLU A 61 -6.87 5.74 8.63
N ILE A 62 -5.69 5.20 8.97
CA ILE A 62 -5.43 3.76 8.90
C ILE A 62 -5.11 3.27 10.30
N GLY A 63 -5.86 2.26 10.77
CA GLY A 63 -5.58 1.59 12.03
C GLY A 63 -4.46 0.58 11.84
N LEU A 64 -3.36 0.75 12.55
CA LEU A 64 -2.20 -0.12 12.44
C LEU A 64 -2.40 -1.40 13.24
N ARG A 65 -1.78 -2.47 12.77
CA ARG A 65 -1.95 -3.79 13.39
C ARG A 65 -0.63 -4.28 13.98
N TYR A 66 -0.72 -4.78 15.19
CA TYR A 66 0.43 -5.33 15.92
C TYR A 66 0.10 -6.74 16.37
N TYR A 67 1.14 -7.57 16.47
CA TYR A 67 1.03 -8.90 17.02
C TYR A 67 2.21 -9.15 17.97
N ALA A 68 1.91 -9.53 19.19
CA ALA A 68 2.91 -9.78 20.22
C ALA A 68 3.88 -8.58 20.39
N GLY A 69 3.35 -7.36 20.33
CA GLY A 69 4.11 -6.13 20.50
C GLY A 69 4.91 -5.68 19.29
N ARG A 70 4.75 -6.36 18.14
CA ARG A 70 5.47 -6.03 16.90
C ARG A 70 4.52 -5.65 15.80
N PRO A 71 4.89 -4.71 14.91
CA PRO A 71 4.08 -4.41 13.74
C PRO A 71 3.91 -5.64 12.86
N VAL A 72 2.72 -5.83 12.32
CA VAL A 72 2.46 -6.91 11.38
C VAL A 72 3.21 -6.68 10.08
N ILE A 73 3.31 -5.43 9.63
CA ILE A 73 4.12 -5.08 8.47
C ILE A 73 5.59 -5.01 8.89
N GLU A 74 6.41 -5.92 8.37
CA GLU A 74 7.84 -5.92 8.61
C GLU A 74 8.59 -5.13 7.53
N ARG A 75 8.05 -5.13 6.30
CA ARG A 75 8.67 -4.50 5.16
C ARG A 75 7.60 -3.84 4.30
N ILE A 76 7.79 -2.57 3.97
CA ILE A 76 6.90 -1.84 3.08
C ILE A 76 7.77 -0.88 2.26
N GLU A 77 7.79 -1.08 0.93
CA GLU A 77 8.70 -0.36 0.05
C GLU A 77 8.01 0.06 -1.24
N ARG A 78 8.33 1.27 -1.67
CA ARG A 78 7.91 1.79 -2.96
C ARG A 78 8.69 1.12 -4.08
N VAL A 79 8.03 0.72 -5.15
CA VAL A 79 8.68 0.13 -6.33
C VAL A 79 8.61 1.10 -7.49
N SER A 80 7.42 1.35 -8.05
CA SER A 80 7.24 2.31 -9.13
C SER A 80 7.26 3.72 -8.57
N LYS A 81 8.02 4.62 -9.19
CA LYS A 81 8.19 6.01 -8.74
C LYS A 81 7.87 6.98 -9.87
N PRO A 82 7.49 8.24 -9.57
CA PRO A 82 7.25 9.21 -10.62
C PRO A 82 8.43 9.38 -11.58
N GLY A 83 9.67 9.26 -11.08
CA GLY A 83 10.87 9.35 -11.91
C GLY A 83 11.25 8.08 -12.63
N LEU A 84 10.66 6.95 -12.25
CA LEU A 84 10.94 5.65 -12.86
C LEU A 84 9.75 4.72 -12.67
N ARG A 85 8.83 4.74 -13.62
CA ARG A 85 7.63 3.89 -13.57
C ARG A 85 8.01 2.45 -13.90
N ILE A 86 7.46 1.52 -13.12
CA ILE A 86 7.71 0.08 -13.27
C ILE A 86 6.40 -0.61 -13.62
N TYR A 87 6.32 -1.13 -14.84
CA TYR A 87 5.16 -1.90 -15.32
C TYR A 87 5.59 -3.33 -15.60
N ARG A 88 4.72 -4.28 -15.29
CA ARG A 88 4.98 -5.71 -15.53
C ARG A 88 3.75 -6.39 -16.07
N GLY A 89 3.95 -7.30 -17.03
CA GLY A 89 2.89 -8.21 -17.46
C GLY A 89 2.57 -9.22 -16.37
N CYS A 90 1.44 -9.90 -16.48
CA CYS A 90 0.97 -10.80 -15.42
C CYS A 90 1.97 -11.90 -15.05
N GLU A 91 2.78 -12.34 -16.02
CA GLU A 91 3.78 -13.39 -15.78
C GLU A 91 5.07 -12.84 -15.16
N ASP A 92 5.30 -11.52 -15.27
CA ASP A 92 6.53 -10.87 -14.83
C ASP A 92 6.36 -10.11 -13.51
N ILE A 93 5.19 -10.14 -12.90
CA ILE A 93 4.95 -9.50 -11.61
C ILE A 93 5.78 -10.23 -10.54
N PRO A 94 6.59 -9.50 -9.76
CA PRO A 94 7.47 -10.14 -8.80
C PRO A 94 6.69 -10.84 -7.69
N ARG A 95 7.25 -11.94 -7.20
CA ARG A 95 6.79 -12.59 -5.99
C ARG A 95 7.61 -12.07 -4.82
N VAL A 96 6.94 -11.67 -3.77
CA VAL A 96 7.59 -11.09 -2.60
C VAL A 96 7.82 -12.19 -1.57
N MET A 97 9.08 -12.39 -1.19
CA MET A 97 9.49 -13.41 -0.20
C MET A 97 8.87 -14.77 -0.49
N ASN A 98 8.98 -15.23 -1.73
CA ASN A 98 8.45 -16.53 -2.20
C ASN A 98 6.94 -16.71 -1.92
N GLY A 99 6.19 -15.61 -1.97
CA GLY A 99 4.75 -15.63 -1.77
C GLY A 99 4.31 -15.38 -0.33
N LEU A 100 5.23 -15.16 0.59
CA LEU A 100 4.89 -14.77 1.97
C LEU A 100 4.46 -13.32 2.08
N GLY A 101 4.93 -12.47 1.17
CA GLY A 101 4.49 -11.08 1.07
C GLY A 101 3.65 -10.86 -0.16
N VAL A 102 3.31 -9.60 -0.42
CA VAL A 102 2.52 -9.23 -1.60
C VAL A 102 3.13 -8.02 -2.31
N ALA A 103 2.94 -7.97 -3.62
CA ALA A 103 3.13 -6.76 -4.39
C ALA A 103 1.74 -6.17 -4.64
N ILE A 104 1.62 -4.86 -4.49
CA ILE A 104 0.37 -4.16 -4.79
C ILE A 104 0.50 -3.55 -6.18
N VAL A 105 -0.41 -3.94 -7.07
CA VAL A 105 -0.34 -3.63 -8.49
C VAL A 105 -1.57 -2.84 -8.91
N SER A 106 -1.36 -1.76 -9.64
CA SER A 106 -2.44 -1.01 -10.28
C SER A 106 -2.67 -1.56 -11.67
N THR A 107 -3.84 -2.17 -11.88
CA THR A 107 -4.19 -2.84 -13.14
C THR A 107 -5.40 -2.15 -13.78
N PRO A 108 -5.70 -2.44 -15.06
CA PRO A 108 -6.94 -1.93 -15.66
C PRO A 108 -8.21 -2.36 -14.94
N LYS A 109 -8.15 -3.42 -14.13
CA LYS A 109 -9.28 -3.91 -13.34
C LYS A 109 -9.26 -3.41 -11.90
N GLY A 110 -8.34 -2.53 -11.55
CA GLY A 110 -8.22 -1.94 -10.23
C GLY A 110 -6.91 -2.27 -9.54
N VAL A 111 -6.76 -1.76 -8.32
CA VAL A 111 -5.59 -2.02 -7.49
C VAL A 111 -5.78 -3.36 -6.77
N MET A 112 -4.80 -4.24 -6.88
CA MET A 112 -4.90 -5.59 -6.34
C MET A 112 -3.53 -6.16 -5.99
N THR A 113 -3.51 -7.32 -5.34
CA THR A 113 -2.27 -8.03 -5.06
C THR A 113 -1.73 -8.69 -6.32
N ASP A 114 -0.45 -9.05 -6.29
CA ASP A 114 0.19 -9.79 -7.36
C ASP A 114 -0.50 -11.13 -7.62
N ARG A 115 -0.94 -11.82 -6.57
CA ARG A 115 -1.65 -13.11 -6.70
C ARG A 115 -2.96 -12.94 -7.47
N LYS A 116 -3.74 -11.92 -7.11
CA LYS A 116 -5.01 -11.66 -7.76
C LYS A 116 -4.81 -11.21 -9.20
N ALA A 117 -3.78 -10.40 -9.47
CA ALA A 117 -3.44 -9.97 -10.82
C ALA A 117 -3.07 -11.16 -11.69
N ARG A 118 -2.24 -12.08 -11.19
CA ARG A 118 -1.88 -13.29 -11.91
C ARG A 118 -3.08 -14.18 -12.17
N ALA A 119 -3.94 -14.36 -11.18
CA ALA A 119 -5.16 -15.16 -11.32
C ALA A 119 -6.12 -14.56 -12.34
N SER A 120 -6.17 -13.24 -12.44
CA SER A 120 -7.00 -12.52 -13.40
C SER A 120 -6.31 -12.32 -14.76
N LYS A 121 -5.06 -12.76 -14.89
CA LYS A 121 -4.25 -12.64 -16.10
C LYS A 121 -4.09 -11.19 -16.56
N VAL A 122 -3.90 -10.28 -15.61
CA VAL A 122 -3.66 -8.86 -15.90
C VAL A 122 -2.33 -8.43 -15.32
N GLY A 123 -1.68 -7.51 -16.01
CA GLY A 123 -0.49 -6.84 -15.51
C GLY A 123 -0.78 -5.38 -15.21
N GLY A 124 0.22 -4.65 -14.77
CA GLY A 124 0.07 -3.24 -14.49
C GLY A 124 1.30 -2.63 -13.84
N GLU A 125 1.07 -1.50 -13.19
CA GLU A 125 2.13 -0.79 -12.49
C GLU A 125 2.32 -1.40 -11.09
N VAL A 126 3.55 -1.84 -10.81
CA VAL A 126 3.88 -2.39 -9.49
C VAL A 126 4.15 -1.22 -8.55
N LEU A 127 3.17 -0.91 -7.70
CA LEU A 127 3.22 0.27 -6.83
C LEU A 127 4.19 0.10 -5.67
N CYS A 128 4.08 -1.00 -4.95
CA CYS A 128 4.88 -1.25 -3.76
C CYS A 128 4.88 -2.73 -3.42
N ILE A 129 5.76 -3.10 -2.49
CA ILE A 129 5.80 -4.44 -1.91
C ILE A 129 5.60 -4.35 -0.41
N VAL A 130 4.93 -5.34 0.16
CA VAL A 130 4.62 -5.41 1.59
C VAL A 130 4.85 -6.84 2.07
N ALA A 131 5.48 -6.94 3.20
CA ALA A 131 5.70 -8.23 3.84
C ALA A 131 5.71 -8.13 5.36
#